data_519194ca616b65d20800a9cf6695cb0d
#
_entry.id   519194ca616b65d20800a9cf6695cb0d
#
_cell.length_a   1.000
_cell.length_b   1.000
_cell.length_c   1.000
_cell.angle_alpha   90.00
_cell.angle_beta   90.00
_cell.angle_gamma   90.00
#
_symmetry.space_group_name_H-M   'P 1'
#
loop_
_entity.id
_entity.type
_entity.pdbx_description
1 polymer ?
#
loop_
_entity_poly.entity_id
_entity_poly.type
_entity_poly.pdbx_seq_one_letter_code
_entity_poly.pdbx_strand_id
1 'polypeptide(L)'
;MANHIKGQEEILQKLNISQLNPMQEEAIATIKKNTNTILLSPTGTGKTLAFALPLLEFLDPSVEEIQALILVPSRELAIQIEQVIRSMGSGYKVNAVYGGRPMSKDKIELKHVPAILIGTPGRISDHFANERFSTDHIKTLILDEFDKSLEVGFEYEMRGVINQLISLNKRILTSAT
;
A
#
# COMPACT_ATOMS: atom_id res chain seq x y z
N MET A 1 24.01 -3.26 7.84
CA MET A 1 23.29 -4.08 8.85
C MET A 1 21.92 -4.37 8.28
N ALA A 2 21.53 -5.64 8.16
CA ALA A 2 20.17 -5.98 7.73
C ALA A 2 19.17 -5.41 8.74
N ASN A 3 18.19 -4.64 8.27
CA ASN A 3 17.13 -4.14 9.11
C ASN A 3 16.38 -5.33 9.72
N HIS A 4 16.21 -5.32 11.04
CA HIS A 4 15.37 -6.31 11.71
C HIS A 4 13.92 -6.12 11.27
N ILE A 5 13.35 -7.13 10.60
CA ILE A 5 11.95 -7.15 10.18
C ILE A 5 11.09 -7.63 11.36
N LYS A 6 10.13 -6.81 11.76
CA LYS A 6 9.27 -7.10 12.90
C LYS A 6 8.03 -7.87 12.50
N GLY A 7 7.69 -8.86 13.32
CA GLY A 7 6.43 -9.60 13.21
C GLY A 7 5.22 -8.82 13.74
N GLN A 8 4.02 -9.37 13.53
CA GLN A 8 2.76 -8.74 13.92
C GLN A 8 2.71 -8.38 15.41
N GLU A 9 3.16 -9.27 16.30
CA GLU A 9 3.12 -9.03 17.74
C GLU A 9 3.98 -7.84 18.16
N GLU A 10 5.19 -7.73 17.64
CA GLU A 10 6.09 -6.61 17.92
C GLU A 10 5.52 -5.28 17.40
N ILE A 11 4.84 -5.31 16.24
CA ILE A 11 4.18 -4.14 15.66
C ILE A 11 3.02 -3.70 16.55
N LEU A 12 2.16 -4.62 16.98
CA LEU A 12 1.02 -4.31 17.85
C LEU A 12 1.48 -3.76 19.20
N GLN A 13 2.53 -4.33 19.80
CA GLN A 13 3.15 -3.79 21.02
C GLN A 13 3.63 -2.36 20.83
N LYS A 14 4.32 -2.09 19.71
CA LYS A 14 4.82 -0.74 19.41
C LYS A 14 3.70 0.27 19.24
N LEU A 15 2.56 -0.15 18.67
CA LEU A 15 1.38 0.69 18.47
C LEU A 15 0.50 0.82 19.73
N ASN A 16 0.87 0.15 20.84
CA ASN A 16 0.07 0.03 22.06
C ASN A 16 -1.34 -0.55 21.80
N ILE A 17 -1.43 -1.50 20.86
CA ILE A 17 -2.67 -2.21 20.54
C ILE A 17 -2.62 -3.55 21.25
N SER A 18 -3.48 -3.72 22.25
CA SER A 18 -3.58 -4.97 23.03
C SER A 18 -4.33 -6.07 22.27
N GLN A 19 -5.29 -5.69 21.45
CA GLN A 19 -6.13 -6.63 20.70
C GLN A 19 -6.65 -5.97 19.42
N LEU A 20 -6.67 -6.74 18.32
CA LEU A 20 -7.34 -6.36 17.09
C LEU A 20 -8.86 -6.42 17.28
N ASN A 21 -9.61 -5.58 16.57
CA ASN A 21 -11.05 -5.68 16.56
C ASN A 21 -11.53 -6.82 15.63
N PRO A 22 -12.79 -7.30 15.77
CA PRO A 22 -13.29 -8.42 14.97
C PRO A 22 -13.18 -8.23 13.46
N MET A 23 -13.42 -7.02 12.96
CA MET A 23 -13.27 -6.70 11.52
C MET A 23 -11.82 -6.87 11.07
N GLN A 24 -10.85 -6.40 11.85
CA GLN A 24 -9.43 -6.54 11.55
C GLN A 24 -8.99 -8.00 11.54
N GLU A 25 -9.42 -8.79 12.53
CA GLU A 25 -9.09 -10.22 12.59
C GLU A 25 -9.66 -10.99 11.40
N GLU A 26 -10.93 -10.76 11.04
CA GLU A 26 -11.56 -11.37 9.88
C GLU A 26 -10.90 -10.95 8.56
N ALA A 27 -10.62 -9.65 8.39
CA ALA A 27 -9.96 -9.13 7.21
C ALA A 27 -8.57 -9.72 7.03
N ILE A 28 -7.75 -9.78 8.07
CA ILE A 28 -6.40 -10.35 8.02
C ILE A 28 -6.47 -11.83 7.61
N ALA A 29 -7.33 -12.61 8.23
CA ALA A 29 -7.50 -14.03 7.89
C ALA A 29 -7.95 -14.22 6.43
N THR A 30 -8.90 -13.41 5.97
CA THR A 30 -9.42 -13.46 4.60
C THR A 30 -8.36 -13.07 3.58
N ILE A 31 -7.61 -11.99 3.82
CA ILE A 31 -6.53 -11.51 2.94
C ILE A 31 -5.42 -12.55 2.82
N LYS A 32 -5.02 -13.19 3.91
CA LYS A 32 -4.00 -14.24 3.88
C LYS A 32 -4.43 -15.45 3.03
N LYS A 33 -5.70 -15.82 3.10
CA LYS A 33 -6.24 -17.02 2.45
C LYS A 33 -6.54 -16.83 0.96
N ASN A 34 -6.88 -15.63 0.51
CA ASN A 34 -7.42 -15.37 -0.83
C ASN A 34 -6.48 -14.50 -1.66
N THR A 35 -6.48 -14.70 -2.98
CA THR A 35 -5.76 -13.85 -3.95
C THR A 35 -6.43 -12.51 -4.17
N ASN A 36 -7.77 -12.47 -4.10
CA ASN A 36 -8.55 -11.26 -4.26
C ASN A 36 -9.49 -11.10 -3.05
N THR A 37 -9.47 -9.93 -2.45
CA THR A 37 -10.31 -9.60 -1.28
C THR A 37 -10.92 -8.23 -1.46
N ILE A 38 -12.21 -8.12 -1.16
CA ILE A 38 -12.91 -6.83 -1.04
C ILE A 38 -13.27 -6.65 0.43
N LEU A 39 -12.80 -5.57 1.03
CA LEU A 39 -13.07 -5.21 2.42
C LEU A 39 -14.04 -4.03 2.47
N LEU A 40 -15.28 -4.30 2.85
CA LEU A 40 -16.30 -3.28 3.04
C LEU A 40 -16.41 -2.98 4.54
N SER A 41 -16.09 -1.76 4.92
CA SER A 41 -16.16 -1.33 6.32
C SER A 41 -16.20 0.19 6.41
N PRO A 42 -16.99 0.77 7.32
CA PRO A 42 -17.07 2.23 7.48
C PRO A 42 -15.70 2.90 7.69
N THR A 43 -15.63 4.19 7.44
CA THR A 43 -14.44 4.99 7.75
C THR A 43 -14.14 4.98 9.26
N GLY A 44 -12.87 4.94 9.63
CA GLY A 44 -12.46 4.97 11.04
C GLY A 44 -12.47 3.61 11.75
N THR A 45 -12.77 2.51 11.07
CA THR A 45 -12.80 1.15 11.66
C THR A 45 -11.43 0.48 11.75
N GLY A 46 -10.37 1.12 11.26
CA GLY A 46 -9.02 0.55 11.27
C GLY A 46 -8.69 -0.31 10.05
N LYS A 47 -9.32 -0.07 8.89
CA LYS A 47 -9.04 -0.79 7.63
C LYS A 47 -7.56 -0.77 7.25
N THR A 48 -6.88 0.36 7.45
CA THR A 48 -5.46 0.49 7.11
C THR A 48 -4.62 -0.56 7.83
N LEU A 49 -4.82 -0.73 9.12
CA LEU A 49 -4.12 -1.76 9.89
C LEU A 49 -4.50 -3.17 9.44
N ALA A 50 -5.79 -3.38 9.12
CA ALA A 50 -6.33 -4.65 8.67
C ALA A 50 -5.69 -5.17 7.37
N PHE A 51 -5.33 -4.29 6.44
CA PHE A 51 -4.61 -4.70 5.22
C PHE A 51 -3.09 -4.57 5.36
N ALA A 52 -2.57 -3.62 6.14
CA ALA A 52 -1.14 -3.41 6.26
C ALA A 52 -0.44 -4.54 7.03
N LEU A 53 -1.03 -5.07 8.08
CA LEU A 53 -0.45 -6.19 8.84
C LEU A 53 -0.19 -7.42 7.95
N PRO A 54 -1.17 -7.98 7.24
CA PRO A 54 -0.89 -9.11 6.36
C PRO A 54 0.00 -8.73 5.17
N LEU A 55 -0.09 -7.49 4.65
CA LEU A 55 0.80 -7.02 3.59
C LEU A 55 2.26 -7.19 3.97
N LEU A 56 2.66 -6.78 5.17
CA LEU A 56 4.04 -6.86 5.64
C LEU A 56 4.57 -8.31 5.68
N GLU A 57 3.69 -9.28 5.90
CA GLU A 57 4.07 -10.71 5.89
C GLU A 57 4.33 -11.26 4.47
N PHE A 58 3.79 -10.60 3.43
CA PHE A 58 4.00 -11.02 2.04
C PHE A 58 5.28 -10.47 1.43
N LEU A 59 5.96 -9.54 2.11
CA LEU A 59 7.18 -8.92 1.61
C LEU A 59 8.40 -9.78 1.90
N ASP A 60 9.31 -9.82 0.94
CA ASP A 60 10.60 -10.50 1.05
C ASP A 60 11.69 -9.47 1.42
N PRO A 61 12.33 -9.57 2.58
CA PRO A 61 13.37 -8.62 2.98
C PRO A 61 14.65 -8.67 2.13
N SER A 62 14.82 -9.71 1.32
CA SER A 62 15.96 -9.83 0.40
C SER A 62 15.76 -9.09 -0.92
N VAL A 63 14.54 -8.63 -1.21
CA VAL A 63 14.20 -7.91 -2.45
C VAL A 63 14.28 -6.42 -2.20
N GLU A 64 15.20 -5.74 -2.89
CA GLU A 64 15.42 -4.28 -2.80
C GLU A 64 14.64 -3.50 -3.88
N GLU A 65 13.43 -3.96 -4.21
CA GLU A 65 12.53 -3.40 -5.20
C GLU A 65 11.15 -3.15 -4.60
N ILE A 66 10.29 -2.41 -5.31
CA ILE A 66 8.89 -2.23 -4.90
C ILE A 66 8.18 -3.56 -5.03
N GLN A 67 7.59 -4.03 -3.93
CA GLN A 67 6.88 -5.31 -3.85
C GLN A 67 5.37 -5.14 -3.68
N ALA A 68 4.95 -3.98 -3.18
CA ALA A 68 3.55 -3.66 -3.00
C ALA A 68 3.24 -2.22 -3.44
N LEU A 69 2.11 -2.06 -4.11
CA LEU A 69 1.57 -0.77 -4.53
C LEU A 69 0.22 -0.53 -3.86
N ILE A 70 0.05 0.65 -3.26
CA ILE A 70 -1.21 1.10 -2.68
C ILE A 70 -1.68 2.33 -3.45
N LEU A 71 -2.80 2.22 -4.16
CA LEU A 71 -3.44 3.35 -4.85
C LEU A 71 -4.54 3.93 -3.98
N VAL A 72 -4.57 5.25 -3.92
CA VAL A 72 -5.51 6.03 -3.09
C VAL A 72 -6.06 7.21 -3.88
N PRO A 73 -7.30 7.70 -3.59
CA PRO A 73 -7.94 8.76 -4.36
C PRO A 73 -7.39 10.16 -4.10
N SER A 74 -6.63 10.37 -3.02
CA SER A 74 -6.14 11.69 -2.64
C SER A 74 -4.74 11.67 -2.03
N ARG A 75 -4.05 12.82 -2.13
CA ARG A 75 -2.74 12.98 -1.49
C ARG A 75 -2.84 12.92 0.04
N GLU A 76 -3.94 13.41 0.61
CA GLU A 76 -4.19 13.39 2.06
C GLU A 76 -4.23 11.97 2.57
N LEU A 77 -4.93 11.08 1.87
CA LEU A 77 -4.98 9.66 2.21
C LEU A 77 -3.62 8.97 1.98
N ALA A 78 -2.88 9.32 0.92
CA ALA A 78 -1.53 8.79 0.70
C ALA A 78 -0.61 9.12 1.87
N ILE A 79 -0.60 10.35 2.34
CA ILE A 79 0.18 10.80 3.49
C ILE A 79 -0.25 10.07 4.77
N GLN A 80 -1.55 9.96 4.99
CA GLN A 80 -2.10 9.29 6.18
C GLN A 80 -1.69 7.81 6.24
N ILE A 81 -1.81 7.08 5.13
CA ILE A 81 -1.43 5.66 5.07
C ILE A 81 0.08 5.51 5.24
N GLU A 82 0.88 6.36 4.61
CA GLU A 82 2.32 6.35 4.79
C GLU A 82 2.70 6.51 6.27
N GLN A 83 2.09 7.47 6.97
CA GLN A 83 2.32 7.70 8.40
C GLN A 83 1.93 6.49 9.25
N VAL A 84 0.79 5.86 8.97
CA VAL A 84 0.35 4.64 9.69
C VAL A 84 1.36 3.52 9.49
N ILE A 85 1.75 3.21 8.25
CA ILE A 85 2.69 2.12 7.97
C ILE A 85 4.08 2.42 8.56
N ARG A 86 4.55 3.66 8.50
CA ARG A 86 5.80 4.07 9.15
C ARG A 86 5.76 3.90 10.66
N SER A 87 4.64 4.24 11.31
CA SER A 87 4.47 4.11 12.76
C SER A 87 4.53 2.65 13.22
N MET A 88 4.18 1.70 12.35
CA MET A 88 4.30 0.27 12.63
C MET A 88 5.77 -0.14 12.85
N GLY A 89 6.72 0.56 12.23
CA GLY A 89 8.15 0.34 12.40
C GLY A 89 8.57 -1.07 12.03
N SER A 90 7.99 -1.62 10.96
CA SER A 90 8.19 -2.99 10.50
C SER A 90 9.61 -3.31 10.06
N GLY A 91 10.42 -2.32 9.73
CA GLY A 91 11.74 -2.47 9.11
C GLY A 91 11.72 -2.29 7.59
N TYR A 92 10.56 -2.36 6.94
CA TYR A 92 10.42 -2.07 5.52
C TYR A 92 10.30 -0.56 5.27
N LYS A 93 10.92 -0.11 4.18
CA LYS A 93 10.79 1.27 3.72
C LYS A 93 9.44 1.46 3.00
N VAL A 94 8.77 2.55 3.31
CA VAL A 94 7.53 3.00 2.66
C VAL A 94 7.69 4.44 2.20
N ASN A 95 7.19 4.76 1.01
CA ASN A 95 7.12 6.13 0.49
C ASN A 95 5.77 6.38 -0.16
N ALA A 96 5.32 7.64 -0.09
CA ALA A 96 4.14 8.11 -0.81
C ALA A 96 4.54 9.09 -1.91
N VAL A 97 3.91 8.96 -3.09
CA VAL A 97 4.02 9.89 -4.22
C VAL A 97 2.64 10.37 -4.65
N TYR A 98 2.49 11.66 -4.86
CA TYR A 98 1.19 12.27 -5.18
C TYR A 98 1.36 13.58 -5.92
N GLY A 99 0.31 14.02 -6.62
CA GLY A 99 0.28 15.28 -7.32
C GLY A 99 0.36 16.51 -6.40
N GLY A 100 0.63 17.68 -6.98
CA GLY A 100 0.71 18.94 -6.24
C GLY A 100 2.06 19.23 -5.59
N ARG A 101 3.07 18.37 -5.82
CA ARG A 101 4.46 18.62 -5.43
C ARG A 101 5.41 18.39 -6.61
N PRO A 102 6.60 19.05 -6.61
CA PRO A 102 7.57 18.85 -7.68
C PRO A 102 8.00 17.39 -7.82
N MET A 103 8.11 16.90 -9.05
CA MET A 103 8.59 15.55 -9.37
C MET A 103 10.02 15.29 -8.88
N SER A 104 10.82 16.35 -8.74
CA SER A 104 12.17 16.27 -8.18
C SER A 104 12.21 15.74 -6.76
N LYS A 105 11.18 16.02 -5.94
CA LYS A 105 11.06 15.43 -4.59
C LYS A 105 10.89 13.92 -4.65
N ASP A 106 10.01 13.43 -5.52
CA ASP A 106 9.81 11.99 -5.70
C ASP A 106 11.12 11.31 -6.13
N LYS A 107 11.87 11.91 -7.07
CA LYS A 107 13.14 11.36 -7.53
C LYS A 107 14.17 11.24 -6.40
N ILE A 108 14.20 12.19 -5.49
CA ILE A 108 15.11 12.15 -4.32
C ILE A 108 14.66 11.06 -3.36
N GLU A 109 13.38 11.01 -3.03
CA GLU A 109 12.83 10.06 -2.07
C GLU A 109 12.90 8.61 -2.56
N LEU A 110 12.71 8.39 -3.87
CA LEU A 110 12.78 7.08 -4.52
C LEU A 110 14.20 6.66 -4.92
N LYS A 111 15.23 7.48 -4.65
CA LYS A 111 16.63 7.09 -4.86
C LYS A 111 16.99 5.80 -4.11
N HIS A 112 16.43 5.62 -2.94
CA HIS A 112 16.43 4.34 -2.22
C HIS A 112 15.03 3.75 -2.35
N VAL A 113 14.89 2.76 -3.20
CA VAL A 113 13.60 2.16 -3.56
C VAL A 113 12.88 1.63 -2.31
N PRO A 114 11.60 1.98 -2.10
CA PRO A 114 10.81 1.44 -1.00
C PRO A 114 10.28 0.04 -1.32
N ALA A 115 10.03 -0.77 -0.32
CA ALA A 115 9.30 -2.04 -0.49
C ALA A 115 7.80 -1.81 -0.75
N ILE A 116 7.25 -0.73 -0.18
CA ILE A 116 5.85 -0.33 -0.33
C ILE A 116 5.80 1.08 -0.91
N LEU A 117 5.16 1.22 -2.07
CA LEU A 117 4.87 2.51 -2.69
C LEU A 117 3.38 2.82 -2.56
N ILE A 118 3.08 4.01 -2.08
CA ILE A 118 1.71 4.54 -1.99
C ILE A 118 1.59 5.70 -2.97
N GLY A 119 0.47 5.82 -3.66
CA GLY A 119 0.30 6.97 -4.53
C GLY A 119 -1.11 7.18 -5.06
N THR A 120 -1.33 8.39 -5.58
CA THR A 120 -2.52 8.68 -6.38
C THR A 120 -2.34 8.13 -7.79
N PRO A 121 -3.42 7.65 -8.44
CA PRO A 121 -3.32 6.98 -9.74
C PRO A 121 -2.58 7.78 -10.80
N GLY A 122 -2.88 9.07 -10.94
CA GLY A 122 -2.21 9.94 -11.92
C GLY A 122 -0.70 10.04 -11.68
N ARG A 123 -0.27 10.20 -10.43
CA ARG A 123 1.16 10.31 -10.10
C ARG A 123 1.91 9.00 -10.31
N ILE A 124 1.30 7.88 -9.96
CA ILE A 124 1.86 6.55 -10.25
C ILE A 124 1.96 6.31 -11.75
N SER A 125 0.92 6.67 -12.51
CA SER A 125 0.92 6.59 -13.98
C SER A 125 2.07 7.40 -14.59
N ASP A 126 2.34 8.62 -14.10
CA ASP A 126 3.47 9.45 -14.53
C ASP A 126 4.82 8.77 -14.26
N HIS A 127 4.97 8.13 -13.10
CA HIS A 127 6.19 7.38 -12.78
C HIS A 127 6.37 6.17 -13.67
N PHE A 128 5.30 5.43 -13.95
CA PHE A 128 5.33 4.26 -14.84
C PHE A 128 5.67 4.65 -16.27
N ALA A 129 5.04 5.71 -16.80
CA ALA A 129 5.33 6.23 -18.14
C ALA A 129 6.78 6.67 -18.34
N ASN A 130 7.46 7.05 -17.27
CA ASN A 130 8.86 7.47 -17.30
C ASN A 130 9.83 6.36 -16.80
N GLU A 131 9.37 5.15 -16.62
CA GLU A 131 10.17 3.97 -16.21
C GLU A 131 11.11 4.25 -15.02
N ARG A 132 10.59 4.93 -13.99
CA ARG A 132 11.43 5.41 -12.87
C ARG A 132 11.74 4.34 -11.84
N PHE A 133 11.07 3.19 -11.91
CA PHE A 133 11.32 2.01 -11.09
C PHE A 133 10.76 0.77 -11.79
N SER A 134 11.28 -0.40 -11.41
CA SER A 134 10.75 -1.67 -11.92
C SER A 134 9.39 -2.01 -11.30
N THR A 135 8.52 -2.59 -12.11
CA THR A 135 7.23 -3.18 -11.67
C THR A 135 7.30 -4.70 -11.49
N ASP A 136 8.44 -5.31 -11.81
CA ASP A 136 8.58 -6.78 -11.91
C ASP A 136 8.37 -7.51 -10.58
N HIS A 137 8.62 -6.84 -9.46
CA HIS A 137 8.49 -7.39 -8.12
C HIS A 137 7.19 -6.97 -7.41
N ILE A 138 6.33 -6.16 -8.05
CA ILE A 138 5.05 -5.75 -7.46
C ILE A 138 4.07 -6.91 -7.55
N LYS A 139 3.95 -7.64 -6.45
CA LYS A 139 3.08 -8.83 -6.32
C LYS A 139 1.75 -8.55 -5.65
N THR A 140 1.66 -7.45 -4.90
CA THR A 140 0.45 -7.06 -4.17
C THR A 140 0.01 -5.66 -4.56
N LEU A 141 -1.27 -5.52 -4.90
CA LEU A 141 -1.94 -4.25 -5.15
C LEU A 141 -3.06 -4.04 -4.14
N ILE A 142 -3.09 -2.88 -3.54
CA ILE A 142 -4.18 -2.41 -2.69
C ILE A 142 -4.82 -1.19 -3.34
N LEU A 143 -6.13 -1.22 -3.51
CA LEU A 143 -6.94 -0.06 -3.92
C LEU A 143 -7.74 0.40 -2.70
N ASP A 144 -7.23 1.38 -1.96
CA ASP A 144 -7.92 1.90 -0.78
C ASP A 144 -8.89 3.01 -1.18
N GLU A 145 -10.11 2.96 -0.64
CA GLU A 145 -11.24 3.82 -1.04
C GLU A 145 -11.45 3.82 -2.58
N PHE A 146 -11.48 2.61 -3.17
CA PHE A 146 -11.52 2.47 -4.63
C PHE A 146 -12.79 3.07 -5.25
N ASP A 147 -13.91 3.06 -4.56
CA ASP A 147 -15.15 3.72 -4.92
C ASP A 147 -14.94 5.23 -5.15
N LYS A 148 -14.25 5.89 -4.24
CA LYS A 148 -13.90 7.31 -4.39
C LYS A 148 -12.92 7.56 -5.54
N SER A 149 -11.99 6.65 -5.78
CA SER A 149 -11.10 6.75 -6.95
C SER A 149 -11.88 6.72 -8.27
N LEU A 150 -12.94 5.92 -8.35
CA LEU A 150 -13.84 5.88 -9.51
C LEU A 150 -14.69 7.16 -9.62
N GLU A 151 -15.23 7.66 -8.50
CA GLU A 151 -16.02 8.90 -8.44
C GLU A 151 -15.23 10.12 -8.94
N VAL A 152 -13.94 10.23 -8.62
CA VAL A 152 -13.10 11.34 -9.09
C VAL A 152 -12.54 11.12 -10.50
N GLY A 153 -12.84 10.02 -11.15
CA GLY A 153 -12.52 9.76 -12.55
C GLY A 153 -11.14 9.13 -12.81
N PHE A 154 -10.53 8.47 -11.82
CA PHE A 154 -9.22 7.81 -11.98
C PHE A 154 -9.26 6.42 -12.63
N GLU A 155 -10.39 6.02 -13.23
CA GLU A 155 -10.52 4.69 -13.83
C GLU A 155 -9.47 4.43 -14.91
N TYR A 156 -9.23 5.41 -15.79
CA TYR A 156 -8.26 5.28 -16.88
C TYR A 156 -6.83 5.08 -16.36
N GLU A 157 -6.39 5.93 -15.44
CA GLU A 157 -5.06 5.85 -14.85
C GLU A 157 -4.87 4.54 -14.07
N MET A 158 -5.86 4.13 -13.28
CA MET A 158 -5.81 2.86 -12.55
C MET A 158 -5.69 1.66 -13.49
N ARG A 159 -6.47 1.62 -14.58
CA ARG A 159 -6.35 0.56 -15.58
C ARG A 159 -4.96 0.53 -16.21
N GLY A 160 -4.43 1.71 -16.58
CA GLY A 160 -3.09 1.83 -17.16
C GLY A 160 -1.99 1.32 -16.21
N VAL A 161 -2.11 1.62 -14.93
CA VAL A 161 -1.19 1.13 -13.88
C VAL A 161 -1.32 -0.38 -13.71
N ILE A 162 -2.54 -0.90 -13.53
CA ILE A 162 -2.79 -2.33 -13.29
C ILE A 162 -2.28 -3.20 -14.45
N ASN A 163 -2.46 -2.75 -15.69
CA ASN A 163 -2.01 -3.48 -16.88
C ASN A 163 -0.49 -3.64 -16.97
N GLN A 164 0.28 -2.81 -16.24
CA GLN A 164 1.74 -2.90 -16.20
C GLN A 164 2.25 -3.81 -15.07
N LEU A 165 1.37 -4.26 -14.17
CA LEU A 165 1.73 -5.12 -13.03
C LEU A 165 1.69 -6.60 -13.42
N ILE A 166 2.67 -7.04 -14.21
CA ILE A 166 2.72 -8.39 -14.77
C ILE A 166 2.93 -9.50 -13.73
N SER A 167 3.53 -9.16 -12.60
CA SER A 167 3.80 -10.12 -11.50
C SER A 167 2.73 -10.13 -10.42
N LEU A 168 1.64 -9.38 -10.62
CA LEU A 168 0.59 -9.21 -9.63
C LEU A 168 -0.15 -10.52 -9.36
N ASN A 169 -0.15 -10.95 -8.09
CA ASN A 169 -0.82 -12.16 -7.66
C ASN A 169 -1.80 -11.97 -6.49
N LYS A 170 -1.81 -10.78 -5.88
CA LYS A 170 -2.75 -10.46 -4.78
C LYS A 170 -3.34 -9.07 -4.95
N ARG A 171 -4.66 -8.98 -4.80
CA ARG A 171 -5.42 -7.72 -4.90
C ARG A 171 -6.33 -7.54 -3.71
N ILE A 172 -6.27 -6.37 -3.10
CA ILE A 172 -7.10 -5.99 -1.96
C ILE A 172 -7.79 -4.67 -2.31
N LEU A 173 -9.09 -4.66 -2.30
CA LEU A 173 -9.90 -3.46 -2.51
C LEU A 173 -10.59 -3.09 -1.22
N THR A 174 -10.58 -1.82 -0.86
CA THR A 174 -11.35 -1.34 0.29
C THR A 174 -12.36 -0.29 -0.11
N SER A 175 -13.49 -0.28 0.56
CA SER A 175 -14.53 0.74 0.41
C SER A 175 -15.27 0.96 1.72
N ALA A 176 -15.88 2.13 1.84
CA ALA A 176 -16.78 2.41 2.96
C ALA A 176 -18.18 1.86 2.73
N THR A 177 -18.55 1.60 1.48
CA THR A 177 -19.91 1.16 1.07
C THR A 177 -19.83 0.02 0.07
#